data_6cc665a6d034c2166f1e4cf90ec2df27
#
_entry.id   6cc665a6d034c2166f1e4cf90ec2df27
#
_cell.length_a   1.000
_cell.length_b   1.000
_cell.length_c   1.000
_cell.angle_alpha   90.00
_cell.angle_beta   90.00
_cell.angle_gamma   90.00
#
_symmetry.space_group_name_H-M   'P 1'
#
loop_
_entity.id
_entity.type
_entity.pdbx_description
1 polymer ?
#
loop_
_entity_poly.entity_id
_entity_poly.type
_entity_poly.pdbx_seq_one_letter_code
_entity_poly.pdbx_strand_id
1 'polypeptide(L)'
;WMLGLDLEFAGRSDGLKPLQKLYGLTLDRPQIRQMDPGLVYNAIRDGFVDAGLVYTTDGRVKGFDLKILEDDKHYFPSYNVTPVVRKEVLAANPGLDTALNQLSALITDDVITDKRVDIDHQSPQQVAREFLQSKGML
;
A
#
# COMPACT_ATOMS: atom_id res chain seq x y z
N TRP A 1 15.96 17.38 -6.51
CA TRP A 1 14.80 16.51 -6.70
C TRP A 1 13.69 16.81 -5.68
N MET A 2 12.46 16.44 -6.02
CA MET A 2 11.25 16.74 -5.25
C MET A 2 10.69 15.47 -4.65
N LEU A 3 10.31 15.50 -3.36
CA LEU A 3 9.68 14.39 -2.65
C LEU A 3 8.21 14.70 -2.37
N GLY A 4 7.32 13.82 -2.82
CA GLY A 4 5.89 13.83 -2.49
C GLY A 4 5.59 12.92 -1.30
N LEU A 5 4.83 13.39 -0.31
CA LEU A 5 4.41 12.59 0.83
C LEU A 5 3.18 13.19 1.53
N ASP A 6 2.55 12.43 2.38
CA ASP A 6 1.44 12.92 3.19
C ASP A 6 1.91 13.72 4.41
N LEU A 7 0.98 14.50 4.96
CA LEU A 7 1.24 15.36 6.09
C LEU A 7 1.57 14.57 7.37
N GLU A 8 0.96 13.39 7.52
CA GLU A 8 1.15 12.54 8.70
C GLU A 8 2.59 12.04 8.76
N PHE A 9 3.09 11.44 7.68
CA PHE A 9 4.46 10.94 7.61
C PHE A 9 5.51 12.05 7.78
N ALA A 10 5.23 13.25 7.29
CA ALA A 10 6.11 14.39 7.49
C ALA A 10 6.32 14.74 8.96
N GLY A 11 5.30 14.55 9.80
CA GLY A 11 5.27 14.93 11.21
C GLY A 11 5.57 13.81 12.21
N ARG A 12 5.49 12.56 11.82
CA ARG A 12 5.64 11.40 12.71
C ARG A 12 7.06 11.26 13.25
N SER A 13 7.19 10.75 14.47
CA SER A 13 8.49 10.45 15.10
C SER A 13 9.25 9.31 14.39
N ASP A 14 8.54 8.44 13.68
CA ASP A 14 9.05 7.37 12.82
C ASP A 14 8.82 7.71 11.32
N GLY A 15 8.76 8.98 10.97
CA GLY A 15 8.47 9.46 9.63
C GLY A 15 9.70 10.01 8.90
N LEU A 16 9.50 11.15 8.19
CA LEU A 16 10.51 11.70 7.28
C LEU A 16 11.85 12.02 7.94
N LYS A 17 11.86 12.65 9.13
CA LYS A 17 13.11 13.10 9.76
C LYS A 17 14.06 11.97 10.11
N PRO A 18 13.62 10.87 10.80
CA PRO A 18 14.49 9.73 11.04
C PRO A 18 14.90 9.02 9.75
N LEU A 19 14.01 8.93 8.74
CA LEU A 19 14.35 8.39 7.42
C LEU A 19 15.52 9.15 6.78
N GLN A 20 15.41 10.48 6.73
CA GLN A 20 16.48 11.34 6.21
C GLN A 20 17.80 11.11 6.95
N LYS A 21 17.74 11.02 8.29
CA LYS A 21 18.94 10.77 9.11
C LYS A 21 19.57 9.42 8.81
N LEU A 22 18.76 8.36 8.68
CA LEU A 22 19.23 7.00 8.42
C LEU A 22 19.91 6.88 7.07
N TYR A 23 19.30 7.47 6.04
CA TYR A 23 19.79 7.41 4.66
C TYR A 23 20.78 8.53 4.29
N GLY A 24 21.05 9.46 5.21
CA GLY A 24 21.92 10.61 4.95
C GLY A 24 21.34 11.59 3.93
N LEU A 25 20.02 11.65 3.81
CA LEU A 25 19.33 12.53 2.88
C LEU A 25 19.17 13.92 3.49
N THR A 26 19.50 14.94 2.71
CA THR A 26 19.23 16.33 3.06
C THR A 26 18.20 16.87 2.09
N LEU A 27 16.98 17.07 2.57
CA LEU A 27 15.89 17.68 1.82
C LEU A 27 15.42 18.93 2.54
N ASP A 28 15.49 20.04 1.85
CA ASP A 28 14.99 21.31 2.33
C ASP A 28 13.46 21.41 2.12
N ARG A 29 12.83 22.29 2.89
CA ARG A 29 11.38 22.50 2.82
C ARG A 29 10.82 22.70 1.40
N PRO A 30 11.48 23.44 0.50
CA PRO A 30 11.02 23.60 -0.89
C PRO A 30 11.03 22.32 -1.71
N GLN A 31 11.80 21.31 -1.31
CA GLN A 31 11.90 20.01 -1.99
C GLN A 31 10.83 19.00 -1.54
N ILE A 32 10.05 19.34 -0.52
CA ILE A 32 9.01 18.48 0.04
C ILE A 32 7.64 19.01 -0.39
N ARG A 33 6.85 18.16 -1.05
CA ARG A 33 5.46 18.42 -1.43
C ARG A 33 4.53 17.57 -0.59
N GLN A 34 3.79 18.22 0.31
CA GLN A 34 2.77 17.56 1.12
C GLN A 34 1.45 17.55 0.36
N MET A 35 0.84 16.38 0.26
CA MET A 35 -0.42 16.18 -0.44
C MET A 35 -1.19 15.00 0.14
N ASP A 36 -2.42 14.79 -0.30
CA ASP A 36 -3.19 13.60 0.02
C ASP A 36 -2.44 12.34 -0.47
N PRO A 37 -2.39 11.25 0.34
CA PRO A 37 -1.70 10.00 -0.03
C PRO A 37 -2.13 9.48 -1.40
N GLY A 38 -3.42 9.61 -1.74
CA GLY A 38 -3.95 9.18 -3.03
C GLY A 38 -3.43 9.99 -4.23
N LEU A 39 -2.96 11.23 -4.02
CA LEU A 39 -2.44 12.08 -5.08
C LEU A 39 -0.96 11.86 -5.38
N VAL A 40 -0.21 11.27 -4.45
CA VAL A 40 1.25 11.08 -4.61
C VAL A 40 1.58 10.24 -5.85
N TYR A 41 0.81 9.19 -6.11
CA TYR A 41 1.00 8.32 -7.28
C TYR A 41 0.89 9.09 -8.60
N ASN A 42 -0.15 9.92 -8.74
CA ASN A 42 -0.33 10.76 -9.92
C ASN A 42 0.78 11.81 -10.04
N ALA A 43 1.18 12.41 -8.92
CA ALA A 43 2.24 13.40 -8.89
C ALA A 43 3.59 12.84 -9.37
N ILE A 44 3.90 11.57 -9.03
CA ILE A 44 5.09 10.88 -9.56
C ILE A 44 4.92 10.61 -11.05
N ARG A 45 3.81 10.02 -11.47
CA ARG A 45 3.55 9.70 -12.87
C ARG A 45 3.65 10.93 -13.78
N ASP A 46 3.12 12.06 -13.31
CA ASP A 46 3.02 13.30 -14.10
C ASP A 46 4.28 14.19 -13.96
N GLY A 47 5.29 13.73 -13.21
CA GLY A 47 6.57 14.44 -13.05
C GLY A 47 6.51 15.69 -12.15
N PHE A 48 5.45 15.84 -11.33
CA PHE A 48 5.36 16.93 -10.35
C PHE A 48 6.28 16.69 -9.15
N VAL A 49 6.61 15.44 -8.87
CA VAL A 49 7.63 15.02 -7.90
C VAL A 49 8.47 13.90 -8.51
N ASP A 50 9.72 13.79 -8.09
CA ASP A 50 10.66 12.79 -8.59
C ASP A 50 10.58 11.48 -7.83
N ALA A 51 10.20 11.55 -6.56
CA ALA A 51 9.98 10.42 -5.67
C ALA A 51 8.80 10.68 -4.75
N GLY A 52 8.23 9.63 -4.18
CA GLY A 52 7.10 9.78 -3.25
C GLY A 52 6.93 8.62 -2.31
N LEU A 53 6.34 8.90 -1.15
CA LEU A 53 5.89 7.89 -0.22
C LEU A 53 4.57 7.31 -0.71
N VAL A 54 4.56 6.03 -0.98
CA VAL A 54 3.39 5.29 -1.48
C VAL A 54 3.26 3.95 -0.76
N TYR A 55 2.11 3.36 -0.83
CA TYR A 55 1.89 1.97 -0.38
C TYR A 55 2.19 1.02 -1.55
N THR A 56 3.08 0.06 -1.33
CA THR A 56 3.49 -0.92 -2.35
C THR A 56 2.35 -1.86 -2.76
N THR A 57 1.32 -1.95 -1.95
CA THR A 57 0.10 -2.75 -2.18
C THR A 57 -0.97 -2.03 -2.99
N ASP A 58 -0.70 -0.82 -3.48
CA ASP A 58 -1.63 -0.05 -4.31
C ASP A 58 -1.44 -0.40 -5.81
N GLY A 59 -2.53 -0.71 -6.49
CA GLY A 59 -2.52 -1.12 -7.91
C GLY A 59 -1.91 -0.08 -8.85
N ARG A 60 -1.90 1.20 -8.46
CA ARG A 60 -1.31 2.30 -9.25
C ARG A 60 0.21 2.20 -9.34
N VAL A 61 0.89 1.57 -8.38
CA VAL A 61 2.34 1.33 -8.47
C VAL A 61 2.64 0.54 -9.75
N LYS A 62 1.92 -0.55 -9.96
CA LYS A 62 2.05 -1.40 -11.16
C LYS A 62 1.43 -0.74 -12.39
N GLY A 63 0.29 -0.08 -12.21
CA GLY A 63 -0.46 0.54 -13.31
C GLY A 63 0.24 1.74 -13.95
N PHE A 64 1.03 2.49 -13.17
CA PHE A 64 1.81 3.63 -13.64
C PHE A 64 3.28 3.30 -13.90
N ASP A 65 3.66 2.03 -13.80
CA ASP A 65 5.05 1.54 -13.96
C ASP A 65 6.03 2.27 -13.01
N LEU A 66 5.60 2.48 -11.76
CA LEU A 66 6.43 3.16 -10.78
C LEU A 66 7.52 2.23 -10.24
N LYS A 67 8.74 2.73 -10.15
CA LYS A 67 9.87 2.00 -9.57
C LYS A 67 9.82 2.08 -8.05
N ILE A 68 9.66 0.94 -7.38
CA ILE A 68 9.83 0.83 -5.93
C ILE A 68 11.33 0.83 -5.61
N LEU A 69 11.72 1.69 -4.67
CA LEU A 69 13.07 1.70 -4.11
C LEU A 69 13.18 0.68 -2.98
N GLU A 70 14.29 -0.04 -2.94
CA GLU A 70 14.55 -1.01 -1.89
C GLU A 70 14.87 -0.31 -0.56
N ASP A 71 14.26 -0.78 0.53
CA ASP A 71 14.58 -0.36 1.89
C ASP A 71 15.71 -1.23 2.46
N ASP A 72 16.92 -1.04 1.94
CA ASP A 72 18.12 -1.81 2.29
C ASP A 72 18.56 -1.64 3.74
N LYS A 73 18.06 -0.62 4.43
CA LYS A 73 18.33 -0.34 5.85
C LYS A 73 17.19 -0.75 6.78
N HIS A 74 16.14 -1.38 6.24
CA HIS A 74 14.99 -1.86 7.00
C HIS A 74 14.36 -0.79 7.91
N TYR A 75 14.18 0.40 7.35
CA TYR A 75 13.55 1.52 8.04
C TYR A 75 12.07 1.28 8.29
N PHE A 76 11.36 0.74 7.29
CA PHE A 76 9.94 0.48 7.39
C PHE A 76 9.69 -0.89 8.02
N PRO A 77 8.81 -0.98 9.04
CA PRO A 77 8.36 -2.28 9.54
C PRO A 77 7.50 -3.00 8.49
N SER A 78 7.35 -4.31 8.63
CA SER A 78 6.44 -5.08 7.79
C SER A 78 4.99 -4.65 8.04
N TYR A 79 4.33 -4.14 7.00
CA TYR A 79 2.91 -3.78 7.00
C TYR A 79 2.11 -4.88 6.31
N ASN A 80 1.76 -5.93 7.04
CA ASN A 80 0.96 -7.02 6.49
C ASN A 80 -0.53 -6.69 6.56
N VAL A 81 -1.26 -6.98 5.50
CA VAL A 81 -2.73 -6.94 5.52
C VAL A 81 -3.23 -8.02 6.47
N THR A 82 -3.95 -7.60 7.51
CA THR A 82 -4.39 -8.51 8.56
C THR A 82 -5.88 -8.32 8.84
N PRO A 83 -6.72 -9.38 8.72
CA PRO A 83 -8.11 -9.31 9.14
C PRO A 83 -8.21 -9.09 10.64
N VAL A 84 -8.96 -8.08 11.06
CA VAL A 84 -9.24 -7.82 12.48
C VAL A 84 -10.72 -8.08 12.73
N VAL A 85 -11.01 -9.03 13.61
CA VAL A 85 -12.38 -9.46 13.92
C VAL A 85 -12.66 -9.36 15.41
N ARG A 86 -13.83 -8.86 15.77
CA ARG A 86 -14.26 -8.83 17.18
C ARG A 86 -14.47 -10.26 17.70
N LYS A 87 -14.07 -10.51 18.93
CA LYS A 87 -14.18 -11.84 19.57
C LYS A 87 -15.59 -12.40 19.57
N GLU A 88 -16.59 -11.54 19.80
CA GLU A 88 -18.00 -11.94 19.81
C GLU A 88 -18.48 -12.43 18.44
N VAL A 89 -17.94 -11.83 17.35
CA VAL A 89 -18.27 -12.24 15.98
C VAL A 89 -17.66 -13.59 15.68
N LEU A 90 -16.43 -13.85 16.09
CA LEU A 90 -15.80 -15.16 15.94
C LEU A 90 -16.57 -16.25 16.74
N ALA A 91 -16.96 -15.95 17.97
CA ALA A 91 -17.72 -16.88 18.79
C ALA A 91 -19.10 -17.19 18.21
N ALA A 92 -19.74 -16.23 17.56
CA ALA A 92 -21.07 -16.39 16.95
C ALA A 92 -21.03 -17.07 15.56
N ASN A 93 -19.85 -17.17 14.92
CA ASN A 93 -19.70 -17.69 13.57
C ASN A 93 -18.60 -18.76 13.52
N PRO A 94 -18.90 -20.02 13.92
CA PRO A 94 -17.94 -21.11 13.84
C PRO A 94 -17.42 -21.31 12.41
N GLY A 95 -16.11 -21.39 12.25
CA GLY A 95 -15.46 -21.55 10.94
C GLY A 95 -15.06 -20.23 10.23
N LEU A 96 -15.49 -19.08 10.75
CA LEU A 96 -15.08 -17.78 10.18
C LEU A 96 -13.57 -17.58 10.25
N ASP A 97 -12.94 -17.97 11.36
CA ASP A 97 -11.49 -17.92 11.54
C ASP A 97 -10.76 -18.77 10.49
N THR A 98 -11.25 -19.97 10.25
CA THR A 98 -10.70 -20.88 9.24
C THR A 98 -10.82 -20.27 7.84
N ALA A 99 -11.98 -19.75 7.47
CA ALA A 99 -12.20 -19.13 6.16
C ALA A 99 -11.30 -17.91 5.95
N LEU A 100 -11.18 -17.03 6.96
CA LEU A 100 -10.32 -15.84 6.89
C LEU A 100 -8.84 -16.22 6.79
N ASN A 101 -8.38 -17.23 7.53
CA ASN A 101 -7.00 -17.69 7.46
C ASN A 101 -6.69 -18.35 6.11
N GLN A 102 -7.61 -19.13 5.55
CA GLN A 102 -7.46 -19.68 4.20
C GLN A 102 -7.35 -18.57 3.15
N LEU A 103 -8.19 -17.55 3.23
CA LEU A 103 -8.12 -16.39 2.34
C LEU A 103 -6.80 -15.65 2.52
N SER A 104 -6.40 -15.35 3.76
CA SER A 104 -5.15 -14.63 4.06
C SER A 104 -3.92 -15.32 3.50
N ALA A 105 -3.88 -16.65 3.51
CA ALA A 105 -2.77 -17.42 2.93
C ALA A 105 -2.67 -17.29 1.39
N LEU A 106 -3.72 -16.84 0.73
CA LEU A 106 -3.76 -16.65 -0.73
C LEU A 106 -3.49 -15.20 -1.14
N ILE A 107 -3.53 -14.27 -0.18
CA ILE A 107 -3.31 -12.85 -0.44
C ILE A 107 -1.79 -12.60 -0.44
N THR A 108 -1.27 -12.27 -1.61
CA THR A 108 0.11 -11.85 -1.83
C THR A 108 0.13 -10.41 -2.31
N ASP A 109 1.30 -9.78 -2.35
CA ASP A 109 1.47 -8.43 -2.89
C ASP A 109 0.98 -8.35 -4.34
N ASP A 110 1.23 -9.39 -5.15
CA ASP A 110 0.74 -9.45 -6.54
C ASP A 110 -0.79 -9.49 -6.64
N VAL A 111 -1.46 -10.12 -5.69
CA VAL A 111 -2.93 -10.17 -5.64
C VAL A 111 -3.50 -8.82 -5.24
N ILE A 112 -2.92 -8.17 -4.25
CA ILE A 112 -3.38 -6.86 -3.76
C ILE A 112 -3.09 -5.75 -4.78
N THR A 113 -1.95 -5.82 -5.48
CA THR A 113 -1.56 -4.86 -6.51
C THR A 113 -2.21 -5.08 -7.88
N ASP A 114 -3.30 -5.87 -7.92
CA ASP A 114 -4.05 -6.07 -9.14
C ASP A 114 -4.66 -4.75 -9.64
N LYS A 115 -4.13 -4.26 -10.76
CA LYS A 115 -4.50 -2.96 -11.33
C LYS A 115 -5.93 -2.88 -11.86
N ARG A 116 -6.64 -4.00 -11.95
CA ARG A 116 -7.97 -4.06 -12.58
C ARG A 116 -8.99 -3.13 -11.94
N VAL A 117 -8.93 -2.94 -10.62
CA VAL A 117 -9.83 -2.02 -9.91
C VAL A 117 -9.38 -0.57 -10.09
N ASP A 118 -8.12 -0.26 -9.77
CA ASP A 118 -7.64 1.11 -9.66
C ASP A 118 -7.34 1.77 -11.02
N ILE A 119 -6.96 0.97 -12.02
CA ILE A 119 -6.56 1.45 -13.35
C ILE A 119 -7.58 1.09 -14.42
N ASP A 120 -7.99 -0.18 -14.48
CA ASP A 120 -8.91 -0.64 -15.51
C ASP A 120 -10.39 -0.42 -15.14
N HIS A 121 -10.65 0.17 -13.96
CA HIS A 121 -11.96 0.54 -13.42
C HIS A 121 -12.98 -0.60 -13.38
N GLN A 122 -12.50 -1.84 -13.18
CA GLN A 122 -13.38 -2.99 -13.01
C GLN A 122 -14.05 -2.97 -11.63
N SER A 123 -15.22 -3.57 -11.52
CA SER A 123 -15.92 -3.70 -10.25
C SER A 123 -15.11 -4.50 -9.24
N PRO A 124 -14.82 -3.97 -8.02
CA PRO A 124 -14.14 -4.72 -6.97
C PRO A 124 -14.81 -6.06 -6.66
N GLN A 125 -16.13 -6.11 -6.71
CA GLN A 125 -16.92 -7.32 -6.45
C GLN A 125 -16.68 -8.39 -7.54
N GLN A 126 -16.56 -7.96 -8.80
CA GLN A 126 -16.27 -8.87 -9.89
C GLN A 126 -14.86 -9.43 -9.78
N VAL A 127 -13.87 -8.57 -9.57
CA VAL A 127 -12.46 -8.96 -9.41
C VAL A 127 -12.28 -9.93 -8.25
N ALA A 128 -12.91 -9.64 -7.09
CA ALA A 128 -12.88 -10.51 -5.93
C ALA A 128 -13.56 -11.87 -6.20
N ARG A 129 -14.70 -11.87 -6.90
CA ARG A 129 -15.40 -13.12 -7.28
C ARG A 129 -14.55 -13.99 -8.18
N GLU A 130 -13.98 -13.43 -9.21
CA GLU A 130 -13.10 -14.14 -10.15
C GLU A 130 -11.88 -14.73 -9.43
N PHE A 131 -11.28 -13.95 -8.52
CA PHE A 131 -10.19 -14.44 -7.69
C PHE A 131 -10.59 -15.64 -6.84
N LEU A 132 -11.69 -15.53 -6.09
CA LEU A 132 -12.18 -16.60 -5.22
C LEU A 132 -12.54 -17.88 -6.04
N GLN A 133 -13.19 -17.72 -7.20
CA GLN A 133 -13.46 -18.82 -8.12
C GLN A 133 -12.18 -19.49 -8.61
N SER A 134 -11.17 -18.69 -8.99
CA SER A 134 -9.87 -19.23 -9.45
C SER A 134 -9.15 -20.05 -8.38
N LYS A 135 -9.47 -19.82 -7.09
CA LYS A 135 -8.91 -20.53 -5.94
C LYS A 135 -9.81 -21.63 -5.38
N GLY A 136 -10.96 -21.86 -6.01
CA GLY A 136 -11.92 -22.88 -5.57
C GLY A 136 -12.59 -22.56 -4.22
N MET A 137 -12.71 -21.28 -3.88
CA MET A 137 -13.36 -20.79 -2.67
C MET A 137 -14.83 -20.38 -2.90
N LEU A 138 -15.27 -20.33 -4.16
CA LEU A 138 -16.66 -20.14 -4.62
C LEU A 138 -17.03 -21.19 -5.63
#